data_8f8813064d17bda9bf2e71e4880568a4
#
_entry.id   8f8813064d17bda9bf2e71e4880568a4
#
_cell.length_a   1.000
_cell.length_b   1.000
_cell.length_c   1.000
_cell.angle_alpha   90.00
_cell.angle_beta   90.00
_cell.angle_gamma   90.00
#
_symmetry.space_group_name_H-M   'P 1'
#
loop_
_entity.id
_entity.type
_entity.pdbx_description
1 polymer ?
#
loop_
_entity_poly.entity_id
_entity_poly.type
_entity_poly.pdbx_seq_one_letter_code
_entity_poly.pdbx_strand_id
1 'polypeptide(L)'
;MGIVLFYAILGGMKGITYTQVAQYCVLIFAFMVPAIFISIQMTGNPIPQIGFGSESVEGFYLLDKLNGLHQELGFSEYTSGSKSKLDVFLITAALMIGTAGLPHVIVRFFTVKKVSDARKSAGWALLFIAILYTTAP
;
A
#
# COMPACT_ATOMS: atom_id res chain seq x y z
N MET A 1 18.19 18.95 -4.60
CA MET A 1 19.45 18.20 -4.36
C MET A 1 20.23 18.74 -3.15
N GLY A 2 20.62 20.04 -3.09
CA GLY A 2 21.42 20.60 -2.00
C GLY A 2 20.82 20.44 -0.60
N ILE A 3 19.54 20.69 -0.41
CA ILE A 3 18.86 20.56 0.87
C ILE A 3 18.88 19.11 1.38
N VAL A 4 18.68 18.13 0.48
CA VAL A 4 18.70 16.70 0.82
C VAL A 4 20.12 16.28 1.21
N LEU A 5 21.14 16.74 0.48
CA LEU A 5 22.53 16.48 0.79
C LEU A 5 22.93 17.04 2.16
N PHE A 6 22.58 18.28 2.42
CA PHE A 6 22.84 18.95 3.69
C PHE A 6 22.18 18.21 4.87
N TYR A 7 20.93 17.82 4.68
CA TYR A 7 20.17 17.08 5.69
C TYR A 7 20.74 15.67 5.94
N ALA A 8 21.17 14.97 4.87
CA ALA A 8 21.76 13.65 4.98
C ALA A 8 23.12 13.68 5.70
N ILE A 9 23.93 14.69 5.43
CA ILE A 9 25.26 14.85 6.07
C ILE A 9 25.11 15.17 7.57
N LEU A 10 24.23 16.09 7.93
CA LEU A 10 24.05 16.51 9.34
C LEU A 10 23.22 15.51 10.16
N GLY A 11 22.20 14.92 9.56
CA GLY A 11 21.25 14.02 10.24
C GLY A 11 21.69 12.57 10.30
N GLY A 12 22.58 12.14 9.43
CA GLY A 12 23.01 10.75 9.31
C GLY A 12 21.81 9.81 9.14
N MET A 13 21.97 8.52 9.55
CA MET A 13 20.93 7.51 9.45
C MET A 13 19.68 7.82 10.27
N LYS A 14 19.81 8.50 11.40
CA LYS A 14 18.67 8.92 12.22
C LYS A 14 17.83 9.98 11.53
N GLY A 15 18.45 10.97 10.93
CA GLY A 15 17.77 12.03 10.19
C GLY A 15 16.98 11.46 9.00
N ILE A 16 17.58 10.54 8.24
CA ILE A 16 16.91 9.85 7.13
C ILE A 16 15.69 9.09 7.63
N THR A 17 15.79 8.38 8.76
CA THR A 17 14.67 7.62 9.32
C THR A 17 13.51 8.55 9.73
N TYR A 18 13.78 9.66 10.40
CA TYR A 18 12.74 10.63 10.77
C TYR A 18 12.05 11.25 9.55
N THR A 19 12.82 11.58 8.51
CA THR A 19 12.25 12.10 7.27
C THR A 19 11.32 11.09 6.61
N GLN A 20 11.69 9.81 6.60
CA GLN A 20 10.85 8.76 6.05
C GLN A 20 9.56 8.54 6.85
N VAL A 21 9.61 8.66 8.16
CA VAL A 21 8.39 8.61 9.00
C VAL A 21 7.47 9.77 8.68
N ALA A 22 8.01 10.99 8.55
CA ALA A 22 7.22 12.16 8.17
C ALA A 22 6.61 12.00 6.78
N GLN A 23 7.39 11.54 5.79
CA GLN A 23 6.89 11.25 4.44
C GLN A 23 5.78 10.19 4.45
N TYR A 24 5.92 9.15 5.25
CA TYR A 24 4.92 8.10 5.38
C TYR A 24 3.61 8.63 5.97
N CYS A 25 3.67 9.49 6.99
CA CYS A 25 2.48 10.14 7.54
C CYS A 25 1.76 10.97 6.47
N VAL A 26 2.48 11.80 5.74
CA VAL A 26 1.91 12.61 4.65
C VAL A 26 1.29 11.71 3.58
N LEU A 27 1.97 10.64 3.21
CA LEU A 27 1.50 9.70 2.18
C LEU A 27 0.23 8.98 2.61
N ILE A 28 0.13 8.51 3.86
CA ILE A 28 -1.10 7.92 4.38
C ILE A 28 -2.26 8.91 4.30
N PHE A 29 -2.08 10.14 4.76
CA PHE A 29 -3.15 11.14 4.70
C PHE A 29 -3.54 11.44 3.25
N ALA A 30 -2.57 11.66 2.37
CA ALA A 30 -2.80 11.95 0.96
C ALA A 30 -3.52 10.81 0.23
N PHE A 31 -3.32 9.57 0.66
CA PHE A 31 -3.94 8.40 0.07
C PHE A 31 -5.32 8.08 0.67
N MET A 32 -5.45 8.16 2.00
CA MET A 32 -6.68 7.82 2.70
C MET A 32 -7.80 8.84 2.44
N VAL A 33 -7.48 10.13 2.32
CA VAL A 33 -8.50 11.15 2.10
C VAL A 33 -9.29 10.93 0.80
N PRO A 34 -8.66 10.80 -0.39
CA PRO A 34 -9.39 10.48 -1.61
C PRO A 34 -10.13 9.16 -1.54
N ALA A 35 -9.52 8.11 -0.96
CA ALA A 35 -10.13 6.79 -0.82
C ALA A 35 -11.43 6.84 0.01
N ILE A 36 -11.43 7.57 1.12
CA ILE A 36 -12.62 7.77 1.96
C ILE A 36 -13.69 8.56 1.19
N PHE A 37 -13.31 9.64 0.48
CA PHE A 37 -14.25 10.43 -0.32
C PHE A 37 -14.91 9.60 -1.41
N ILE A 38 -14.15 8.83 -2.16
CA ILE A 38 -14.66 7.94 -3.21
C ILE A 38 -15.59 6.88 -2.60
N SER A 39 -15.19 6.28 -1.47
CA SER A 39 -16.00 5.27 -0.78
C SER A 39 -17.34 5.85 -0.32
N ILE A 40 -17.37 7.05 0.26
CA ILE A 40 -18.61 7.71 0.67
C ILE A 40 -19.48 8.02 -0.55
N GLN A 41 -18.88 8.49 -1.63
CA GLN A 41 -19.62 8.88 -2.83
C GLN A 41 -20.22 7.66 -3.55
N MET A 42 -19.52 6.52 -3.58
CA MET A 42 -19.95 5.33 -4.31
C MET A 42 -20.81 4.37 -3.48
N THR A 43 -20.51 4.19 -2.21
CA THR A 43 -21.15 3.19 -1.35
C THR A 43 -21.84 3.78 -0.12
N GLY A 44 -21.64 5.08 0.16
CA GLY A 44 -22.16 5.72 1.37
C GLY A 44 -21.43 5.32 2.66
N ASN A 45 -20.47 4.42 2.59
CA ASN A 45 -19.68 3.96 3.74
C ASN A 45 -18.33 4.70 3.84
N PRO A 46 -17.96 5.23 5.02
CA PRO A 46 -16.69 5.93 5.20
C PRO A 46 -15.47 4.99 5.24
N ILE A 47 -15.68 3.67 5.34
CA ILE A 47 -14.61 2.68 5.40
C ILE A 47 -14.49 2.00 4.03
N PRO A 48 -13.42 2.26 3.25
CA PRO A 48 -13.26 1.72 1.89
C PRO A 48 -13.25 0.20 1.84
N GLN A 49 -12.67 -0.46 2.85
CA GLN A 49 -12.59 -1.91 2.94
C GLN A 49 -13.96 -2.59 3.03
N ILE A 50 -14.91 -1.95 3.70
CA ILE A 50 -16.29 -2.45 3.79
C ILE A 50 -17.05 -2.06 2.52
N GLY A 51 -16.75 -0.90 1.94
CA GLY A 51 -17.35 -0.42 0.70
C GLY A 51 -17.16 -1.38 -0.47
N PHE A 52 -16.01 -2.04 -0.57
CA PHE A 52 -15.74 -3.03 -1.62
C PHE A 52 -16.67 -4.23 -1.61
N GLY A 53 -17.16 -4.65 -0.45
CA GLY A 53 -18.09 -5.76 -0.30
C GLY A 53 -19.55 -5.34 -0.21
N SER A 54 -19.86 -4.04 -0.29
CA SER A 54 -21.21 -3.50 -0.16
C SER A 54 -21.82 -3.15 -1.53
N GLU A 55 -23.14 -3.04 -1.54
CA GLU A 55 -23.88 -2.52 -2.68
C GLU A 55 -23.60 -1.02 -2.84
N SER A 56 -23.44 -0.58 -4.07
CA SER A 56 -23.36 0.83 -4.42
C SER A 56 -24.69 1.52 -4.08
N VAL A 57 -24.66 2.83 -3.89
CA VAL A 57 -25.87 3.68 -3.73
C VAL A 57 -26.89 3.46 -4.88
N GLU A 58 -26.43 2.99 -6.03
CA GLU A 58 -27.25 2.66 -7.21
C GLU A 58 -27.81 1.22 -7.18
N GLY A 59 -27.59 0.44 -6.13
CA GLY A 59 -28.13 -0.91 -5.98
C GLY A 59 -27.38 -2.03 -6.70
N PHE A 60 -26.20 -1.75 -7.23
CA PHE A 60 -25.31 -2.74 -7.87
C PHE A 60 -24.07 -3.00 -6.99
N TYR A 61 -23.56 -4.22 -7.03
CA TYR A 61 -22.27 -4.50 -6.40
C TYR A 61 -21.16 -3.71 -7.07
N LEU A 62 -20.31 -3.08 -6.28
CA LEU A 62 -19.23 -2.22 -6.77
C LEU A 62 -18.31 -2.95 -7.75
N LEU A 63 -18.01 -4.22 -7.49
CA LEU A 63 -17.17 -5.06 -8.35
C LEU A 63 -17.82 -5.36 -9.70
N ASP A 64 -19.13 -5.54 -9.75
CA ASP A 64 -19.86 -5.78 -11.01
C ASP A 64 -19.86 -4.51 -11.87
N LYS A 65 -20.03 -3.33 -11.26
CA LYS A 65 -19.91 -2.05 -11.96
C LYS A 65 -18.49 -1.85 -12.50
N LEU A 66 -17.47 -2.21 -11.73
CA LEU A 66 -16.08 -2.15 -12.14
C LEU A 66 -15.79 -3.07 -13.34
N ASN A 67 -16.31 -4.29 -13.31
CA ASN A 67 -16.18 -5.23 -14.42
C ASN A 67 -16.87 -4.72 -15.68
N GLY A 68 -18.08 -4.14 -15.56
CA GLY A 68 -18.79 -3.53 -16.66
C GLY A 68 -18.01 -2.38 -17.31
N LEU A 69 -17.44 -1.48 -16.51
CA LEU A 69 -16.59 -0.39 -16.98
C LEU A 69 -15.32 -0.89 -17.68
N HIS A 70 -14.71 -1.96 -17.16
CA HIS A 70 -13.55 -2.58 -17.79
C HIS A 70 -13.90 -3.15 -19.18
N GLN A 71 -15.07 -3.81 -19.30
CA GLN A 71 -15.55 -4.33 -20.60
C GLN A 71 -15.87 -3.21 -21.60
N GLU A 72 -16.50 -2.12 -21.17
CA GLU A 72 -16.77 -0.95 -22.00
C GLU A 72 -15.49 -0.30 -22.53
N LEU A 73 -14.41 -0.29 -21.73
CA LEU A 73 -13.10 0.22 -22.12
C LEU A 73 -12.27 -0.78 -22.95
N GLY A 74 -12.80 -1.99 -23.21
CA GLY A 74 -12.11 -3.03 -23.97
C GLY A 74 -11.04 -3.79 -23.19
N PHE A 75 -11.05 -3.70 -21.87
CA PHE A 75 -10.17 -4.49 -20.99
C PHE A 75 -10.87 -5.79 -20.55
N SER A 76 -10.06 -6.78 -20.17
CA SER A 76 -10.59 -7.99 -19.53
C SER A 76 -11.21 -7.64 -18.16
N GLU A 77 -12.21 -8.40 -17.75
CA GLU A 77 -12.84 -8.23 -16.42
C GLU A 77 -11.81 -8.19 -15.30
N TYR A 78 -11.97 -7.27 -14.36
CA TYR A 78 -11.04 -7.08 -13.25
C TYR A 78 -10.95 -8.31 -12.34
N THR A 79 -12.09 -8.98 -12.12
CA THR A 79 -12.20 -10.14 -11.24
C THR A 79 -11.91 -11.47 -11.95
N SER A 80 -12.00 -11.53 -13.28
CA SER A 80 -11.60 -12.71 -14.03
C SER A 80 -10.10 -12.69 -14.24
N GLY A 81 -9.37 -13.40 -13.40
CA GLY A 81 -7.91 -13.48 -13.51
C GLY A 81 -7.47 -13.97 -14.89
N SER A 82 -6.98 -13.06 -15.72
CA SER A 82 -6.47 -13.36 -17.07
C SER A 82 -5.14 -14.13 -17.05
N LYS A 83 -4.47 -14.21 -15.89
CA LYS A 83 -3.17 -14.87 -15.73
C LYS A 83 -3.32 -16.23 -15.06
N SER A 84 -2.47 -17.17 -15.48
CA SER A 84 -2.37 -18.48 -14.82
C SER A 84 -2.04 -18.32 -13.34
N LYS A 85 -2.61 -19.17 -12.50
CA LYS A 85 -2.31 -19.19 -11.04
C LYS A 85 -0.81 -19.34 -10.77
N LEU A 86 -0.13 -20.09 -11.62
CA LEU A 86 1.32 -20.31 -11.52
C LEU A 86 2.09 -19.02 -11.83
N ASP A 87 1.68 -18.26 -12.84
CA ASP A 87 2.32 -16.98 -13.17
C ASP A 87 2.17 -15.97 -12.03
N VAL A 88 0.97 -15.87 -11.45
CA VAL A 88 0.72 -15.00 -10.29
C VAL A 88 1.60 -15.40 -9.11
N PHE A 89 1.70 -16.70 -8.84
CA PHE A 89 2.58 -17.21 -7.78
C PHE A 89 4.04 -16.89 -8.03
N LEU A 90 4.54 -17.11 -9.25
CA LEU A 90 5.93 -16.81 -9.61
C LEU A 90 6.26 -15.33 -9.55
N ILE A 91 5.36 -14.46 -10.02
CA ILE A 91 5.51 -13.01 -9.92
C ILE A 91 5.56 -12.57 -8.46
N THR A 92 4.64 -13.07 -7.64
CA THR A 92 4.60 -12.74 -6.21
C THR A 92 5.85 -13.23 -5.48
N ALA A 93 6.29 -14.46 -5.75
CA ALA A 93 7.51 -15.01 -5.17
C ALA A 93 8.75 -14.22 -5.59
N ALA A 94 8.87 -13.85 -6.87
CA ALA A 94 9.97 -13.04 -7.37
C ALA A 94 10.02 -11.65 -6.72
N LEU A 95 8.86 -11.01 -6.55
CA LEU A 95 8.77 -9.72 -5.86
C LEU A 95 9.13 -9.84 -4.38
N MET A 96 8.67 -10.87 -3.69
CA MET A 96 8.99 -11.10 -2.27
C MET A 96 10.49 -11.33 -2.07
N ILE A 97 11.10 -12.19 -2.87
CA ILE A 97 12.54 -12.47 -2.79
C ILE A 97 13.35 -11.23 -3.19
N GLY A 98 12.94 -10.53 -4.25
CA GLY A 98 13.60 -9.32 -4.72
C GLY A 98 13.58 -8.21 -3.67
N THR A 99 12.44 -7.95 -3.05
CA THR A 99 12.32 -6.92 -2.00
C THR A 99 13.07 -7.28 -0.72
N ALA A 100 13.12 -8.56 -0.34
CA ALA A 100 13.88 -9.02 0.82
C ALA A 100 15.41 -8.85 0.63
N GLY A 101 15.91 -8.95 -0.60
CA GLY A 101 17.33 -8.80 -0.93
C GLY A 101 17.82 -7.36 -1.08
N LEU A 102 16.95 -6.35 -1.01
CA LEU A 102 17.34 -4.96 -1.21
C LEU A 102 18.24 -4.44 -0.07
N PRO A 103 19.46 -3.94 -0.39
CA PRO A 103 20.41 -3.49 0.62
C PRO A 103 19.87 -2.41 1.56
N HIS A 104 19.06 -1.50 1.05
CA HIS A 104 18.48 -0.41 1.84
C HIS A 104 17.44 -0.88 2.86
N VAL A 105 16.84 -2.05 2.67
CA VAL A 105 15.94 -2.68 3.65
C VAL A 105 16.78 -3.34 4.76
N ILE A 106 17.84 -4.05 4.39
CA ILE A 106 18.72 -4.77 5.32
C ILE A 106 19.44 -3.77 6.24
N VAL A 107 19.95 -2.67 5.70
CA VAL A 107 20.68 -1.64 6.49
C VAL A 107 19.79 -1.06 7.61
N ARG A 108 18.48 -1.01 7.44
CA ARG A 108 17.57 -0.52 8.49
C ARG A 108 17.54 -1.40 9.74
N PHE A 109 17.76 -2.69 9.61
CA PHE A 109 17.84 -3.59 10.77
C PHE A 109 19.05 -3.28 11.66
N PHE A 110 20.11 -2.71 11.12
CA PHE A 110 21.28 -2.28 11.90
C PHE A 110 21.07 -0.96 12.68
N THR A 111 20.04 -0.22 12.39
CA THR A 111 19.73 1.04 13.09
C THR A 111 18.98 0.83 14.41
N VAL A 112 18.49 -0.39 14.67
CA VAL A 112 17.69 -0.73 15.85
C VAL A 112 18.60 -1.28 16.94
N LYS A 113 18.48 -0.74 18.16
CA LYS A 113 19.35 -1.11 19.29
C LYS A 113 19.05 -2.50 19.87
N LYS A 114 17.79 -2.95 19.81
CA LYS A 114 17.33 -4.21 20.38
C LYS A 114 16.51 -5.01 19.38
N VAL A 115 16.68 -6.33 19.38
CA VAL A 115 15.93 -7.26 18.51
C VAL A 115 14.41 -7.21 18.80
N SER A 116 14.02 -6.98 20.06
CA SER A 116 12.60 -6.85 20.43
C SER A 116 11.94 -5.64 19.76
N ASP A 117 12.67 -4.54 19.62
CA ASP A 117 12.16 -3.33 18.97
C ASP A 117 12.03 -3.52 17.46
N ALA A 118 12.96 -4.28 16.85
CA ALA A 118 12.86 -4.68 15.45
C ALA A 118 11.60 -5.51 15.17
N ARG A 119 11.30 -6.48 16.04
CA ARG A 119 10.07 -7.30 15.90
C ARG A 119 8.79 -6.48 16.04
N LYS A 120 8.73 -5.58 17.03
CA LYS A 120 7.58 -4.68 17.19
C LYS A 120 7.41 -3.75 16.00
N SER A 121 8.51 -3.19 15.52
CA SER A 121 8.51 -2.32 14.33
C SER A 121 8.04 -3.06 13.08
N ALA A 122 8.48 -4.29 12.87
CA ALA A 122 8.03 -5.13 11.77
C ALA A 122 6.52 -5.45 11.86
N GLY A 123 6.02 -5.75 13.07
CA GLY A 123 4.59 -5.96 13.30
C GLY A 123 3.74 -4.75 12.95
N TRP A 124 4.13 -3.57 13.40
CA TRP A 124 3.46 -2.32 13.06
C TRP A 124 3.52 -2.01 11.57
N ALA A 125 4.69 -2.23 10.94
CA ALA A 125 4.84 -2.03 9.50
C ALA A 125 3.90 -2.93 8.69
N LEU A 126 3.80 -4.22 9.05
CA LEU A 126 2.87 -5.16 8.41
C LEU A 126 1.42 -4.72 8.56
N LEU A 127 1.01 -4.23 9.74
CA LEU A 127 -0.33 -3.75 9.98
C LEU A 127 -0.66 -2.54 9.08
N PHE A 128 0.22 -1.54 9.02
CA PHE A 128 0.02 -0.37 8.17
C PHE A 128 0.04 -0.71 6.68
N ILE A 129 0.91 -1.62 6.27
CA ILE A 129 0.97 -2.12 4.90
C ILE A 129 -0.34 -2.84 4.55
N ALA A 130 -0.84 -3.71 5.43
CA ALA A 130 -2.11 -4.41 5.22
C ALA A 130 -3.28 -3.42 5.06
N ILE A 131 -3.38 -2.40 5.92
CA ILE A 131 -4.40 -1.36 5.79
C ILE A 131 -4.30 -0.64 4.44
N LEU A 132 -3.09 -0.26 4.03
CA LEU A 132 -2.86 0.48 2.80
C LEU A 132 -3.20 -0.35 1.57
N TYR A 133 -2.77 -1.61 1.52
CA TYR A 133 -3.05 -2.51 0.40
C TYR A 133 -4.50 -2.96 0.33
N THR A 134 -5.22 -3.04 1.43
CA THR A 134 -6.67 -3.32 1.41
C THR A 134 -7.50 -2.08 1.06
N THR A 135 -6.92 -0.89 1.12
CA THR A 135 -7.60 0.36 0.74
C THR A 135 -7.39 0.69 -0.74
N ALA A 136 -6.37 0.12 -1.37
CA ALA A 136 -5.96 0.39 -2.76
C ALA A 136 -6.01 -0.86 -3.63
N PRO A 137 -7.14 -1.43 -3.91
CA PRO A 137 -7.31 -2.43 -4.96
C PRO A 137 -7.47 -1.78 -6.33
#